data_c138e606f4af2f953bad66ee8bc78cf4
#
_entry.id   c138e606f4af2f953bad66ee8bc78cf4
#
_cell.length_a   1.000
_cell.length_b   1.000
_cell.length_c   1.000
_cell.angle_alpha   90.00
_cell.angle_beta   90.00
_cell.angle_gamma   90.00
#
_symmetry.space_group_name_H-M   'P 1'
#
loop_
_entity.id
_entity.type
_entity.pdbx_description
1 polymer ?
#
loop_
_entity_poly.entity_id
_entity_poly.type
_entity_poly.pdbx_seq_one_letter_code
_entity_poly.pdbx_strand_id
1 'polypeptide(L)'
;VAARKALSWLRHGGLLLIFPGGEVSSIDLSSKRVIDPPWDSGIGWLVEKSGAPVVPAFIHGRNSLIFQAAGLLHRHLRTALLAREMLNHAGQIIDVNFGRALDPSTLQLIGNRTKIAPFLQTMTYLIQARSEKQPSWKISLPTVQSGQD
;
A
#
# COMPACT_ATOMS: atom_id res chain seq x y z
N VAL A 1 -15.96 -2.69 -14.22
CA VAL A 1 -15.47 -1.64 -15.15
C VAL A 1 -14.05 -1.20 -14.80
N ALA A 2 -13.71 -0.90 -13.53
CA ALA A 2 -12.39 -0.42 -13.13
C ALA A 2 -11.24 -1.40 -13.46
N ALA A 3 -11.37 -2.68 -13.11
CA ALA A 3 -10.34 -3.70 -13.36
C ALA A 3 -10.00 -3.88 -14.84
N ARG A 4 -11.01 -3.79 -15.73
CA ARG A 4 -10.78 -3.87 -17.18
C ARG A 4 -10.01 -2.66 -17.73
N LYS A 5 -10.30 -1.46 -17.20
CA LYS A 5 -9.54 -0.23 -17.55
C LYS A 5 -8.09 -0.33 -17.07
N ALA A 6 -7.88 -0.80 -15.85
CA ALA A 6 -6.55 -1.04 -15.29
C ALA A 6 -5.75 -2.04 -16.13
N LEU A 7 -6.37 -3.16 -16.52
CA LEU A 7 -5.76 -4.16 -17.38
C LEU A 7 -5.37 -3.58 -18.74
N SER A 8 -6.28 -2.83 -19.37
CA SER A 8 -6.00 -2.15 -20.66
C SER A 8 -4.83 -1.18 -20.53
N TRP A 9 -4.81 -0.37 -19.47
CA TRP A 9 -3.74 0.58 -19.20
C TRP A 9 -2.37 -0.10 -19.08
N LEU A 10 -2.29 -1.17 -18.29
CA LEU A 10 -1.04 -1.95 -18.12
C LEU A 10 -0.57 -2.58 -19.42
N ARG A 11 -1.48 -3.10 -20.25
CA ARG A 11 -1.15 -3.71 -21.56
C ARG A 11 -0.61 -2.70 -22.57
N HIS A 12 -0.92 -1.42 -22.40
CA HIS A 12 -0.36 -0.33 -23.23
C HIS A 12 0.91 0.29 -22.61
N GLY A 13 1.56 -0.38 -21.66
CA GLY A 13 2.80 0.07 -21.04
C GLY A 13 2.61 1.11 -19.92
N GLY A 14 1.38 1.28 -19.45
CA GLY A 14 1.10 2.20 -18.34
C GLY A 14 1.57 1.67 -16.99
N LEU A 15 1.85 2.59 -16.05
CA LEU A 15 2.12 2.29 -14.64
C LEU A 15 0.83 2.35 -13.84
N LEU A 16 0.64 1.41 -12.92
CA LEU A 16 -0.50 1.36 -12.01
C LEU A 16 -0.03 1.22 -10.57
N LEU A 17 -0.39 2.17 -9.71
CA LEU A 17 -0.21 2.08 -8.27
C LEU A 17 -1.47 1.51 -7.63
N ILE A 18 -1.31 0.47 -6.79
CA ILE A 18 -2.41 -0.22 -6.14
C ILE A 18 -2.17 -0.29 -4.63
N PHE A 19 -3.22 -0.04 -3.85
CA PHE A 19 -3.28 -0.29 -2.41
C PHE A 19 -4.23 -1.47 -2.15
N PRO A 20 -3.72 -2.72 -2.15
CA PRO A 20 -4.57 -3.91 -2.25
C PRO A 20 -5.34 -4.24 -0.98
N GLY A 21 -4.99 -3.64 0.16
CA GLY A 21 -5.71 -3.83 1.42
C GLY A 21 -7.13 -3.27 1.40
N GLY A 22 -7.42 -2.33 0.49
CA GLY A 22 -8.74 -1.72 0.33
C GLY A 22 -9.19 -0.88 1.52
N GLU A 23 -8.55 -1.02 2.65
CA GLU A 23 -8.77 -0.27 3.89
C GLU A 23 -7.44 0.23 4.45
N VAL A 24 -7.50 1.22 5.33
CA VAL A 24 -6.31 1.72 6.03
C VAL A 24 -5.88 0.69 7.08
N SER A 25 -4.57 0.47 7.19
CA SER A 25 -3.97 -0.42 8.19
C SER A 25 -4.46 -0.10 9.60
N SER A 26 -4.65 -1.12 10.41
CA SER A 26 -5.15 -1.00 11.77
C SER A 26 -4.24 -1.71 12.77
N ILE A 27 -4.33 -1.30 14.04
CA ILE A 27 -3.62 -2.01 15.12
C ILE A 27 -4.27 -3.37 15.32
N ASP A 28 -3.49 -4.43 15.15
CA ASP A 28 -3.83 -5.75 15.67
C ASP A 28 -3.44 -5.82 17.14
N LEU A 29 -4.44 -5.97 18.01
CA LEU A 29 -4.26 -6.00 19.46
C LEU A 29 -3.47 -7.23 19.92
N SER A 30 -3.48 -8.32 19.17
CA SER A 30 -2.77 -9.56 19.51
C SER A 30 -1.27 -9.42 19.31
N SER A 31 -0.86 -8.86 18.17
CA SER A 31 0.55 -8.66 17.83
C SER A 31 1.10 -7.28 18.21
N LYS A 32 0.23 -6.34 18.63
CA LYS A 32 0.54 -4.92 18.88
C LYS A 32 1.23 -4.23 17.69
N ARG A 33 0.93 -4.68 16.48
CA ARG A 33 1.47 -4.16 15.22
C ARG A 33 0.37 -3.54 14.39
N VAL A 34 0.75 -2.54 13.59
CA VAL A 34 -0.13 -2.00 12.54
C VAL A 34 0.03 -2.89 11.33
N ILE A 35 -1.06 -3.54 10.92
CA ILE A 35 -1.09 -4.45 9.77
C ILE A 35 -2.24 -4.09 8.84
N ASP A 36 -2.04 -4.36 7.56
CA ASP A 36 -3.09 -4.28 6.57
C ASP A 36 -4.05 -5.47 6.71
N PRO A 37 -5.33 -5.30 6.36
CA PRO A 37 -6.19 -6.43 6.14
C PRO A 37 -5.61 -7.34 5.03
N PRO A 38 -6.09 -8.58 4.92
CA PRO A 38 -5.71 -9.46 3.81
C PRO A 38 -5.91 -8.76 2.47
N TRP A 39 -4.90 -8.82 1.61
CA TRP A 39 -4.95 -8.16 0.31
C TRP A 39 -5.96 -8.83 -0.63
N ASP A 40 -6.67 -8.03 -1.42
CA ASP A 40 -7.69 -8.50 -2.36
C ASP A 40 -7.09 -9.42 -3.43
N SER A 41 -7.72 -10.56 -3.65
CA SER A 41 -7.27 -11.57 -4.62
C SER A 41 -7.36 -11.09 -6.08
N GLY A 42 -8.07 -10.01 -6.36
CA GLY A 42 -8.15 -9.38 -7.67
C GLY A 42 -6.81 -8.91 -8.20
N ILE A 43 -5.83 -8.60 -7.30
CA ILE A 43 -4.46 -8.30 -7.74
C ILE A 43 -3.82 -9.49 -8.46
N GLY A 44 -4.06 -10.72 -7.99
CA GLY A 44 -3.56 -11.92 -8.65
C GLY A 44 -4.12 -12.08 -10.06
N TRP A 45 -5.40 -11.77 -10.26
CA TRP A 45 -6.01 -11.76 -11.58
C TRP A 45 -5.38 -10.70 -12.50
N LEU A 46 -5.17 -9.50 -11.98
CA LEU A 46 -4.60 -8.40 -12.74
C LEU A 46 -3.17 -8.70 -13.18
N VAL A 47 -2.34 -9.22 -12.28
CA VAL A 47 -0.96 -9.63 -12.56
C VAL A 47 -0.93 -10.71 -13.65
N GLU A 48 -1.72 -11.77 -13.49
CA GLU A 48 -1.79 -12.88 -14.46
C GLU A 48 -2.22 -12.40 -15.85
N LYS A 49 -3.24 -11.53 -15.91
CA LYS A 49 -3.82 -11.09 -17.19
C LYS A 49 -3.05 -9.97 -17.87
N SER A 50 -2.33 -9.15 -17.12
CA SER A 50 -1.54 -8.05 -17.70
C SER A 50 -0.17 -8.52 -18.19
N GLY A 51 0.43 -9.51 -17.53
CA GLY A 51 1.82 -9.87 -17.74
C GLY A 51 2.80 -8.74 -17.33
N ALA A 52 2.35 -7.78 -16.55
CA ALA A 52 3.19 -6.68 -16.08
C ALA A 52 4.04 -7.11 -14.88
N PRO A 53 5.31 -6.65 -14.78
CA PRO A 53 6.12 -6.86 -13.59
C PRO A 53 5.52 -6.12 -12.40
N VAL A 54 5.73 -6.67 -11.19
CA VAL A 54 5.23 -6.09 -9.95
C VAL A 54 6.40 -5.62 -9.09
N VAL A 55 6.36 -4.37 -8.66
CA VAL A 55 7.32 -3.81 -7.71
C VAL A 55 6.61 -3.62 -6.37
N PRO A 56 6.90 -4.45 -5.34
CA PRO A 56 6.39 -4.20 -4.00
C PRO A 56 6.98 -2.91 -3.44
N ALA A 57 6.14 -2.11 -2.79
CA ALA A 57 6.57 -0.87 -2.15
C ALA A 57 6.04 -0.82 -0.71
N PHE A 58 6.92 -0.54 0.24
CA PHE A 58 6.56 -0.33 1.64
C PHE A 58 6.66 1.15 2.00
N ILE A 59 5.56 1.72 2.44
CA ILE A 59 5.47 3.11 2.88
C ILE A 59 5.59 3.14 4.40
N HIS A 60 6.64 3.82 4.90
CA HIS A 60 6.82 4.00 6.34
C HIS A 60 5.90 5.10 6.85
N GLY A 61 5.38 4.89 8.05
CA GLY A 61 4.54 5.86 8.72
C GLY A 61 3.51 5.18 9.63
N ARG A 62 2.93 5.99 10.51
CA ARG A 62 1.83 5.58 11.38
C ARG A 62 0.83 6.72 11.44
N ASN A 63 -0.44 6.38 11.32
CA ASN A 63 -1.49 7.33 11.62
C ASN A 63 -1.51 7.64 13.12
N SER A 64 -2.07 8.78 13.50
CA SER A 64 -2.14 9.23 14.90
C SER A 64 -2.83 8.20 15.81
N LEU A 65 -2.53 8.25 17.11
CA LEU A 65 -3.19 7.40 18.09
C LEU A 65 -4.70 7.62 18.12
N ILE A 66 -5.15 8.86 17.86
CA ILE A 66 -6.57 9.21 17.80
C ILE A 66 -7.23 8.47 16.60
N PHE A 67 -6.57 8.45 15.47
CA PHE A 67 -7.05 7.73 14.29
C PHE A 67 -7.15 6.22 14.53
N GLN A 68 -6.13 5.65 15.18
CA GLN A 68 -6.10 4.23 15.54
C GLN A 68 -7.22 3.89 16.54
N ALA A 69 -7.39 4.70 17.59
CA ALA A 69 -8.45 4.52 18.58
C ALA A 69 -9.85 4.65 17.97
N ALA A 70 -10.06 5.61 17.09
CA ALA A 70 -11.34 5.75 16.37
C ALA A 70 -11.67 4.52 15.52
N GLY A 71 -10.65 3.88 14.93
CA GLY A 71 -10.82 2.64 14.18
C GLY A 71 -11.27 1.45 15.03
N LEU A 72 -10.88 1.43 16.30
CA LEU A 72 -11.33 0.40 17.26
C LEU A 72 -12.79 0.60 17.69
N LEU A 73 -13.27 1.86 17.73
CA LEU A 73 -14.66 2.17 18.09
C LEU A 73 -15.62 1.95 16.93
N HIS A 74 -15.30 2.52 15.75
CA HIS A 74 -16.14 2.36 14.57
C HIS A 74 -15.40 2.71 13.29
N ARG A 75 -15.53 1.85 12.26
CA ARG A 75 -14.86 2.02 10.95
C ARG A 75 -15.14 3.37 10.27
N HIS A 76 -16.36 3.91 10.40
CA HIS A 76 -16.73 5.19 9.79
C HIS A 76 -16.08 6.39 10.45
N LEU A 77 -15.77 6.32 11.76
CA LEU A 77 -15.03 7.37 12.46
C LEU A 77 -13.61 7.49 11.89
N ARG A 78 -12.96 6.36 11.59
CA ARG A 78 -11.65 6.34 10.93
C ARG A 78 -11.70 7.02 9.56
N THR A 79 -12.73 6.74 8.76
CA THR A 79 -12.90 7.37 7.44
C THR A 79 -13.09 8.89 7.57
N ALA A 80 -13.87 9.35 8.54
CA ALA A 80 -14.08 10.78 8.78
C ALA A 80 -12.80 11.51 9.22
N LEU A 81 -11.89 10.81 9.91
CA LEU A 81 -10.60 11.38 10.34
C LEU A 81 -9.51 11.37 9.28
N LEU A 82 -9.71 10.72 8.12
CA LEU A 82 -8.71 10.65 7.06
C LEU A 82 -8.22 12.03 6.59
N ALA A 83 -9.15 12.97 6.39
CA ALA A 83 -8.79 14.32 5.98
C ALA A 83 -7.90 15.02 7.02
N ARG A 84 -8.20 14.83 8.31
CA ARG A 84 -7.37 15.35 9.41
C ARG A 84 -5.99 14.71 9.41
N GLU A 85 -5.87 13.39 9.22
CA GLU A 85 -4.58 12.71 9.15
C GLU A 85 -3.75 13.20 7.96
N MET A 86 -4.35 13.41 6.80
CA MET A 86 -3.65 14.01 5.64
C MET A 86 -3.08 15.38 5.97
N LEU A 87 -3.84 16.23 6.65
CA LEU A 87 -3.37 17.57 7.06
C LEU A 87 -2.27 17.48 8.12
N ASN A 88 -2.36 16.55 9.07
CA ASN A 88 -1.34 16.34 10.10
C ASN A 88 0.00 15.87 9.51
N HIS A 89 -0.01 15.22 8.36
CA HIS A 89 1.20 14.76 7.66
C HIS A 89 1.70 15.74 6.59
N ALA A 90 1.01 16.86 6.37
CA ALA A 90 1.44 17.87 5.43
C ALA A 90 2.83 18.42 5.80
N GLY A 91 3.72 18.50 4.83
CA GLY A 91 5.11 18.96 5.03
C GLY A 91 6.04 17.93 5.68
N GLN A 92 5.56 16.74 6.02
CA GLN A 92 6.42 15.66 6.53
C GLN A 92 7.08 14.88 5.40
N ILE A 93 8.25 14.33 5.69
CA ILE A 93 8.95 13.41 4.80
C ILE A 93 8.38 12.01 5.01
N ILE A 94 7.98 11.35 3.95
CA ILE A 94 7.52 9.97 3.97
C ILE A 94 8.59 9.10 3.32
N ASP A 95 9.10 8.13 4.08
CA ASP A 95 10.05 7.15 3.57
C ASP A 95 9.29 6.04 2.83
N VAL A 96 9.72 5.76 1.59
CA VAL A 96 9.18 4.68 0.77
C VAL A 96 10.32 3.77 0.34
N ASN A 97 10.19 2.49 0.64
CA ASN A 97 11.14 1.47 0.22
C ASN A 97 10.55 0.60 -0.88
N PHE A 98 11.27 0.50 -1.98
CA PHE A 98 10.90 -0.37 -3.09
C PHE A 98 11.65 -1.69 -3.00
N GLY A 99 10.94 -2.77 -3.24
CA GLY A 99 11.51 -4.09 -3.41
C GLY A 99 12.04 -4.31 -4.83
N ARG A 100 12.59 -5.49 -5.04
CA ARG A 100 12.97 -5.92 -6.38
C ARG A 100 11.73 -6.14 -7.24
N ALA A 101 11.81 -5.78 -8.52
CA ALA A 101 10.78 -6.12 -9.48
C ALA A 101 10.62 -7.64 -9.59
N LEU A 102 9.39 -8.10 -9.52
CA LEU A 102 9.00 -9.50 -9.65
C LEU A 102 8.43 -9.70 -11.05
N ASP A 103 9.09 -10.55 -11.82
CA ASP A 103 8.64 -10.88 -13.17
C ASP A 103 7.36 -11.72 -13.13
N PRO A 104 6.47 -11.58 -14.12
CA PRO A 104 5.24 -12.36 -14.22
C PRO A 104 5.50 -13.88 -14.21
N SER A 105 6.59 -14.34 -14.83
CA SER A 105 7.01 -15.73 -14.83
C SER A 105 7.29 -16.25 -13.41
N THR A 106 7.93 -15.47 -12.58
CA THR A 106 8.19 -15.79 -11.16
C THR A 106 6.86 -15.91 -10.39
N LEU A 107 5.91 -15.02 -10.64
CA LEU A 107 4.61 -15.03 -9.97
C LEU A 107 3.73 -16.20 -10.44
N GLN A 108 3.87 -16.66 -11.68
CA GLN A 108 3.21 -17.85 -12.19
C GLN A 108 3.68 -19.14 -11.51
N LEU A 109 4.95 -19.21 -11.07
CA LEU A 109 5.48 -20.36 -10.31
C LEU A 109 4.78 -20.59 -8.97
N ILE A 110 4.08 -19.58 -8.44
CA ILE A 110 3.25 -19.73 -7.23
C ILE A 110 2.07 -20.70 -7.49
N GLY A 111 1.73 -20.93 -8.76
CA GLY A 111 0.80 -21.98 -9.22
C GLY A 111 -0.68 -21.69 -8.97
N ASN A 112 -1.03 -20.77 -8.07
CA ASN A 112 -2.42 -20.40 -7.78
C ASN A 112 -2.57 -18.89 -7.62
N ARG A 113 -3.41 -18.32 -8.47
CA ARG A 113 -3.74 -16.88 -8.48
C ARG A 113 -4.15 -16.34 -7.10
N THR A 114 -4.87 -17.13 -6.31
CA THR A 114 -5.31 -16.69 -4.97
C THR A 114 -4.15 -16.57 -3.97
N LYS A 115 -3.01 -17.20 -4.25
CA LYS A 115 -1.81 -17.12 -3.42
C LYS A 115 -0.91 -15.92 -3.78
N ILE A 116 -1.14 -15.27 -4.93
CA ILE A 116 -0.32 -14.14 -5.39
C ILE A 116 -0.47 -12.95 -4.43
N ALA A 117 -1.70 -12.61 -4.04
CA ALA A 117 -1.93 -11.48 -3.13
C ALA A 117 -1.26 -11.68 -1.75
N PRO A 118 -1.44 -12.79 -1.03
CA PRO A 118 -0.71 -13.06 0.21
C PRO A 118 0.82 -13.08 0.05
N PHE A 119 1.31 -13.61 -1.06
CA PHE A 119 2.75 -13.60 -1.36
C PHE A 119 3.27 -12.17 -1.51
N LEU A 120 2.61 -11.33 -2.31
CA LEU A 120 2.99 -9.94 -2.49
C LEU A 120 2.90 -9.14 -1.18
N GLN A 121 1.89 -9.39 -0.36
CA GLN A 121 1.77 -8.81 0.97
C GLN A 121 2.97 -9.18 1.84
N THR A 122 3.33 -10.45 1.89
CA THR A 122 4.50 -10.94 2.63
C THR A 122 5.79 -10.29 2.12
N MET A 123 6.00 -10.24 0.80
CA MET A 123 7.17 -9.62 0.21
C MET A 123 7.28 -8.13 0.55
N THR A 124 6.15 -7.42 0.57
CA THR A 124 6.09 -6.01 0.96
C THR A 124 6.51 -5.80 2.42
N TYR A 125 6.04 -6.64 3.35
CA TYR A 125 6.46 -6.57 4.76
C TYR A 125 7.91 -6.99 5.00
N LEU A 126 8.45 -7.89 4.18
CA LEU A 126 9.88 -8.24 4.25
C LEU A 126 10.79 -7.06 3.85
N ILE A 127 10.30 -6.12 3.03
CA ILE A 127 11.03 -4.88 2.73
C ILE A 127 11.18 -4.03 3.99
N GLN A 128 10.13 -3.92 4.81
CA GLN A 128 10.19 -3.23 6.10
C GLN A 128 11.32 -3.78 6.99
N ALA A 129 11.42 -5.09 7.09
CA ALA A 129 12.44 -5.74 7.94
C ALA A 129 13.87 -5.54 7.43
N ARG A 130 14.04 -5.27 6.12
CA ARG A 130 15.35 -4.99 5.51
C ARG A 130 15.73 -3.52 5.51
N SER A 131 14.79 -2.64 5.73
CA SER A 131 14.91 -1.19 5.58
C SER A 131 15.95 -0.54 6.49
N GLU A 132 16.32 -1.18 7.59
CA GLU A 132 17.37 -0.68 8.48
C GLU A 132 18.76 -0.66 7.82
N LYS A 133 18.93 -1.26 6.62
CA LYS A 133 20.23 -1.44 5.95
C LYS A 133 20.29 -0.90 4.51
N GLN A 134 19.23 -0.33 3.95
CA GLN A 134 19.21 0.14 2.54
C GLN A 134 18.74 1.59 2.41
N PRO A 135 19.24 2.35 1.38
CA PRO A 135 18.80 3.72 1.16
C PRO A 135 17.30 3.77 0.84
N SER A 136 16.57 4.60 1.57
CA SER A 136 15.15 4.88 1.35
C SER A 136 15.00 6.08 0.42
N TRP A 137 14.00 6.05 -0.46
CA TRP A 137 13.58 7.25 -1.21
C TRP A 137 12.67 8.09 -0.31
N LYS A 138 13.00 9.36 -0.17
CA LYS A 138 12.22 10.30 0.65
C LYS A 138 11.35 11.15 -0.24
N ILE A 139 10.05 11.13 0.00
CA ILE A 139 9.07 11.96 -0.69
C ILE A 139 8.60 13.03 0.28
N SER A 140 8.81 14.31 -0.08
CA SER A 140 8.28 15.46 0.67
C SER A 140 6.88 15.77 0.16
N LEU A 141 5.91 15.79 1.06
CA LEU A 141 4.58 16.27 0.72
C LEU A 141 4.59 17.81 0.67
N PRO A 142 3.89 18.42 -0.31
CA PRO A 142 3.80 19.88 -0.39
C PRO A 142 3.14 20.44 0.88
N THR A 143 3.72 21.51 1.41
CA THR A 143 3.10 22.28 2.50
C THR A 143 1.90 23.02 1.92
N VAL A 144 0.73 22.80 2.50
CA VAL A 144 -0.44 23.61 2.16
C VAL A 144 -0.17 25.03 2.68
N GLN A 145 0.18 25.96 1.80
CA GLN A 145 0.20 27.36 2.17
C GLN A 145 -1.24 27.78 2.43
N SER A 146 -1.55 28.07 3.69
CA SER A 146 -2.79 28.77 4.02
C SER A 146 -2.70 30.15 3.35
N GLY A 147 -3.46 30.32 2.26
CA GLY A 147 -3.60 31.63 1.64
C GLY A 147 -4.07 32.62 2.70
N GLN A 148 -3.23 33.58 2.99
CA GLN A 148 -3.64 34.81 3.63
C GLN A 148 -4.20 35.68 2.49
N ASP A 149 -5.51 35.71 2.40
CA ASP A 149 -6.29 36.78 1.78
C ASP A 149 -7.01 37.55 2.87
#